data_f45fd25b1046eac4d1afb74927ce4b6f
#
_entry.id   f45fd25b1046eac4d1afb74927ce4b6f
#
_cell.length_a   1.000
_cell.length_b   1.000
_cell.length_c   1.000
_cell.angle_alpha   90.00
_cell.angle_beta   90.00
_cell.angle_gamma   90.00
#
_symmetry.space_group_name_H-M   'P 1'
#
loop_
_entity.id
_entity.type
_entity.pdbx_description
1 polymer ?
#
loop_
_entity_poly.entity_id
_entity_poly.type
_entity_poly.pdbx_seq_one_letter_code
_entity_poly.pdbx_strand_id
1 'polypeptide(L)'
;YTDAYGELWLKALTPLAEKAGMKIVAAERFQRTDTSVTPQALKLVSANPDAMVVVASGSGAAMPQMALAERGFKGKVYQTHAAATQDLMRIGGKAVEGTFVTSGPAVVGSQLPDNHPSKKLAIDFFTNYEKAFGAPNQFAGHSYDAAIALQKAVPIAKAKAKPGTPEFRAALRDAFETMGRT
;
A
#
# COMPACT_ATOMS: atom_id res chain seq x y z
N TYR A 1 11.81 -4.50 -4.92
CA TYR A 1 11.87 -5.89 -5.37
C TYR A 1 12.25 -5.99 -6.85
N THR A 2 12.77 -7.15 -7.28
CA THR A 2 13.11 -7.49 -8.68
C THR A 2 11.91 -7.94 -9.51
N ASP A 3 10.74 -8.04 -8.92
CA ASP A 3 9.50 -8.48 -9.58
C ASP A 3 8.75 -7.32 -10.27
N ALA A 4 7.64 -7.65 -10.93
CA ALA A 4 6.81 -6.67 -11.61
C ALA A 4 6.35 -5.52 -10.70
N TYR A 5 6.12 -5.78 -9.41
CA TYR A 5 5.75 -4.74 -8.47
C TYR A 5 6.84 -3.69 -8.30
N GLY A 6 8.08 -4.12 -8.05
CA GLY A 6 9.22 -3.20 -7.89
C GLY A 6 9.53 -2.43 -9.17
N GLU A 7 9.55 -3.12 -10.30
CA GLU A 7 9.87 -2.50 -11.60
C GLU A 7 8.80 -1.51 -12.06
N LEU A 8 7.52 -1.80 -11.86
CA LEU A 8 6.43 -0.87 -12.20
C LEU A 8 6.49 0.40 -11.34
N TRP A 9 6.81 0.27 -10.06
CA TRP A 9 7.00 1.44 -9.18
C TRP A 9 8.16 2.32 -9.65
N LEU A 10 9.32 1.73 -9.96
CA LEU A 10 10.48 2.49 -10.44
C LEU A 10 10.17 3.19 -11.77
N LYS A 11 9.55 2.46 -12.70
CA LYS A 11 9.12 2.99 -14.01
C LYS A 11 8.15 4.17 -13.87
N ALA A 12 7.20 4.09 -12.93
CA ALA A 12 6.24 5.17 -12.71
C ALA A 12 6.84 6.35 -11.94
N LEU A 13 7.70 6.08 -10.94
CA LEU A 13 8.28 7.10 -10.09
C LEU A 13 9.30 7.98 -10.85
N THR A 14 10.10 7.39 -11.74
CA THR A 14 11.18 8.11 -12.44
C THR A 14 10.70 9.37 -13.16
N PRO A 15 9.72 9.33 -14.07
CA PRO A 15 9.25 10.53 -14.77
C PRO A 15 8.55 11.52 -13.84
N LEU A 16 7.91 11.04 -12.76
CA LEU A 16 7.27 11.93 -11.78
C LEU A 16 8.30 12.67 -10.93
N ALA A 17 9.39 12.01 -10.54
CA ALA A 17 10.49 12.63 -9.84
C ALA A 17 11.18 13.72 -10.70
N GLU A 18 11.48 13.40 -11.95
CA GLU A 18 12.05 14.35 -12.92
C GLU A 18 11.15 15.57 -13.11
N LYS A 19 9.86 15.36 -13.31
CA LYS A 19 8.88 16.45 -13.43
C LYS A 19 8.80 17.33 -12.18
N ALA A 20 9.06 16.77 -11.01
CA ALA A 20 9.11 17.48 -9.74
C ALA A 20 10.48 18.11 -9.44
N GLY A 21 11.43 18.07 -10.38
CA GLY A 21 12.79 18.58 -10.19
C GLY A 21 13.66 17.72 -9.28
N MET A 22 13.26 16.50 -8.99
CA MET A 22 14.01 15.54 -8.19
C MET A 22 14.87 14.64 -9.09
N LYS A 23 16.04 14.23 -8.58
CA LYS A 23 16.96 13.32 -9.28
C LYS A 23 17.00 11.98 -8.56
N ILE A 24 16.79 10.89 -9.28
CA ILE A 24 17.06 9.55 -8.76
C ILE A 24 18.56 9.30 -8.89
N VAL A 25 19.27 9.35 -7.75
CA VAL A 25 20.73 9.24 -7.70
C VAL A 25 21.21 7.78 -7.66
N ALA A 26 20.37 6.87 -7.19
CA ALA A 26 20.65 5.43 -7.18
C ALA A 26 19.35 4.63 -7.14
N ALA A 27 19.38 3.42 -7.68
CA ALA A 27 18.27 2.46 -7.61
C ALA A 27 18.85 1.04 -7.47
N GLU A 28 18.61 0.41 -6.34
CA GLU A 28 19.06 -0.95 -6.04
C GLU A 28 17.86 -1.90 -5.97
N ARG A 29 18.14 -3.18 -6.16
CA ARG A 29 17.13 -4.23 -6.20
C ARG A 29 17.46 -5.37 -5.27
N PHE A 30 16.43 -6.04 -4.77
CA PHE A 30 16.56 -7.27 -4.00
C PHE A 30 15.38 -8.21 -4.27
N GLN A 31 15.56 -9.49 -4.01
CA GLN A 31 14.52 -10.50 -4.18
C GLN A 31 13.68 -10.64 -2.91
N ARG A 32 12.44 -11.15 -3.05
CA ARG A 32 11.58 -11.45 -1.88
C ARG A 32 12.18 -12.50 -0.96
N THR A 33 13.05 -13.35 -1.50
CA THR A 33 13.74 -14.42 -0.77
C THR A 33 15.05 -13.99 -0.13
N ASP A 34 15.52 -12.77 -0.40
CA ASP A 34 16.76 -12.28 0.21
C ASP A 34 16.57 -12.10 1.72
N THR A 35 17.56 -12.53 2.47
CA THR A 35 17.63 -12.39 3.93
C THR A 35 18.52 -11.23 4.37
N SER A 36 19.20 -10.58 3.44
CA SER A 36 20.03 -9.40 3.67
C SER A 36 20.06 -8.50 2.45
N VAL A 37 20.10 -7.19 2.68
CA VAL A 37 20.24 -6.14 1.65
C VAL A 37 21.42 -5.20 1.97
N THR A 38 22.39 -5.73 2.70
CA THR A 38 23.58 -4.98 3.12
C THR A 38 24.34 -4.33 1.95
N PRO A 39 24.65 -5.05 0.84
CA PRO A 39 25.34 -4.44 -0.29
C PRO A 39 24.55 -3.32 -0.96
N GLN A 40 23.23 -3.51 -1.09
CA GLN A 40 22.33 -2.51 -1.67
C GLN A 40 22.26 -1.25 -0.79
N ALA A 41 22.13 -1.43 0.52
CA ALA A 41 22.09 -0.33 1.47
C ALA A 41 23.40 0.48 1.47
N LEU A 42 24.56 -0.18 1.37
CA LEU A 42 25.84 0.49 1.25
C LEU A 42 25.92 1.38 0.01
N LYS A 43 25.54 0.88 -1.16
CA LYS A 43 25.54 1.66 -2.40
C LYS A 43 24.58 2.85 -2.32
N LEU A 44 23.37 2.63 -1.77
CA LEU A 44 22.36 3.68 -1.64
C LEU A 44 22.87 4.81 -0.70
N VAL A 45 23.43 4.46 0.46
CA VAL A 45 23.96 5.46 1.40
C VAL A 45 25.16 6.20 0.80
N SER A 46 26.04 5.49 0.08
CA SER A 46 27.19 6.12 -0.59
C SER A 46 26.79 7.11 -1.69
N ALA A 47 25.62 6.99 -2.27
CA ALA A 47 25.08 7.96 -3.22
C ALA A 47 24.57 9.26 -2.55
N ASN A 48 24.60 9.31 -1.22
CA ASN A 48 24.19 10.45 -0.38
C ASN A 48 22.84 11.08 -0.76
N PRO A 49 21.74 10.30 -0.81
CA PRO A 49 20.44 10.83 -1.15
C PRO A 49 19.80 11.58 0.03
N ASP A 50 18.95 12.57 -0.26
CA ASP A 50 18.15 13.29 0.74
C ASP A 50 17.00 12.43 1.27
N ALA A 51 16.49 11.53 0.44
CA ALA A 51 15.37 10.64 0.77
C ALA A 51 15.48 9.29 0.07
N MET A 52 14.84 8.29 0.63
CA MET A 52 14.76 6.95 0.04
C MET A 52 13.32 6.47 -0.07
N VAL A 53 13.02 5.77 -1.17
CA VAL A 53 11.75 5.08 -1.37
C VAL A 53 11.99 3.58 -1.33
N VAL A 54 11.32 2.88 -0.41
CA VAL A 54 11.36 1.43 -0.30
C VAL A 54 10.12 0.84 -0.95
N VAL A 55 10.32 0.02 -1.98
CA VAL A 55 9.25 -0.65 -2.72
C VAL A 55 9.25 -2.14 -2.37
N ALA A 56 8.61 -2.45 -1.25
CA ALA A 56 8.55 -3.79 -0.70
C ALA A 56 7.22 -4.02 0.05
N SER A 57 7.01 -5.21 0.57
CA SER A 57 5.78 -5.59 1.26
C SER A 57 6.04 -6.47 2.47
N GLY A 58 5.12 -6.45 3.45
CA GLY A 58 5.19 -7.28 4.64
C GLY A 58 6.51 -7.14 5.38
N SER A 59 7.06 -8.26 5.86
CA SER A 59 8.35 -8.32 6.57
C SER A 59 9.53 -7.81 5.74
N GLY A 60 9.50 -8.02 4.41
CA GLY A 60 10.55 -7.55 3.51
C GLY A 60 10.65 -6.03 3.39
N ALA A 61 9.61 -5.29 3.80
CA ALA A 61 9.64 -3.82 3.80
C ALA A 61 10.51 -3.24 4.93
N ALA A 62 10.63 -3.95 6.06
CA ALA A 62 11.44 -3.50 7.19
C ALA A 62 12.95 -3.66 6.93
N MET A 63 13.35 -4.72 6.25
CA MET A 63 14.75 -5.10 6.06
C MET A 63 15.62 -4.01 5.40
N PRO A 64 15.22 -3.36 4.28
CA PRO A 64 16.00 -2.26 3.72
C PRO A 64 16.17 -1.10 4.68
N GLN A 65 15.12 -0.73 5.40
CA GLN A 65 15.16 0.40 6.31
C GLN A 65 16.04 0.12 7.53
N MET A 66 16.00 -1.08 8.08
CA MET A 66 16.91 -1.51 9.14
C MET A 66 18.36 -1.41 8.67
N ALA A 67 18.68 -1.92 7.48
CA ALA A 67 19.99 -1.85 6.89
C ALA A 67 20.47 -0.41 6.64
N LEU A 68 19.59 0.52 6.28
CA LEU A 68 19.88 1.94 6.14
C LEU A 68 20.16 2.60 7.49
N ALA A 69 19.35 2.30 8.50
CA ALA A 69 19.52 2.83 9.86
C ALA A 69 20.86 2.40 10.48
N GLU A 70 21.23 1.11 10.34
CA GLU A 70 22.54 0.59 10.77
C GLU A 70 23.73 1.31 10.15
N ARG A 71 23.56 1.88 8.96
CA ARG A 71 24.58 2.65 8.23
C ARG A 71 24.49 4.14 8.45
N GLY A 72 23.70 4.55 9.42
CA GLY A 72 23.58 5.93 9.83
C GLY A 72 22.84 6.84 8.85
N PHE A 73 22.03 6.30 7.93
CA PHE A 73 21.20 7.12 7.06
C PHE A 73 20.23 7.97 7.90
N LYS A 74 20.22 9.28 7.66
CA LYS A 74 19.41 10.26 8.40
C LYS A 74 18.36 10.96 7.57
N GLY A 75 18.30 10.66 6.26
CA GLY A 75 17.31 11.21 5.36
C GLY A 75 15.91 10.62 5.61
N LYS A 76 14.92 11.15 4.91
CA LYS A 76 13.55 10.66 5.00
C LYS A 76 13.39 9.33 4.27
N VAL A 77 12.63 8.41 4.87
CA VAL A 77 12.27 7.15 4.23
C VAL A 77 10.78 7.13 3.95
N TYR A 78 10.45 6.80 2.71
CA TYR A 78 9.08 6.61 2.24
C TYR A 78 8.88 5.14 1.89
N GLN A 79 7.79 4.58 2.34
CA GLN A 79 7.36 3.21 2.04
C GLN A 79 6.12 3.22 1.17
N THR A 80 6.01 2.27 0.26
CA THR A 80 4.80 2.10 -0.53
C THR A 80 3.66 1.51 0.32
N HIS A 81 2.44 1.58 -0.18
CA HIS A 81 1.25 1.08 0.51
C HIS A 81 1.37 -0.38 0.95
N ALA A 82 2.13 -1.21 0.23
CA ALA A 82 2.30 -2.62 0.58
C ALA A 82 3.09 -2.85 1.89
N ALA A 83 3.73 -1.82 2.42
CA ALA A 83 4.39 -1.84 3.72
C ALA A 83 3.45 -1.51 4.90
N ALA A 84 2.23 -1.02 4.65
CA ALA A 84 1.28 -0.64 5.70
C ALA A 84 0.67 -1.88 6.39
N THR A 85 1.50 -2.62 7.08
CA THR A 85 1.16 -3.82 7.85
C THR A 85 1.79 -3.77 9.23
N GLN A 86 1.26 -4.55 10.17
CA GLN A 86 1.82 -4.69 11.51
C GLN A 86 3.30 -5.17 11.48
N ASP A 87 3.66 -5.95 10.47
CA ASP A 87 5.01 -6.50 10.33
C ASP A 87 6.08 -5.43 10.13
N LEU A 88 5.77 -4.34 9.45
CA LEU A 88 6.72 -3.22 9.32
C LEU A 88 7.16 -2.72 10.70
N MET A 89 6.22 -2.47 11.59
CA MET A 89 6.50 -1.96 12.93
C MET A 89 7.11 -3.04 13.84
N ARG A 90 6.55 -4.24 13.82
CA ARG A 90 7.00 -5.35 14.66
C ARG A 90 8.45 -5.76 14.38
N ILE A 91 8.84 -5.82 13.09
CA ILE A 91 10.18 -6.25 12.66
C ILE A 91 11.14 -5.06 12.65
N GLY A 92 10.71 -3.92 12.12
CA GLY A 92 11.54 -2.74 11.97
C GLY A 92 11.85 -2.02 13.28
N GLY A 93 10.96 -2.12 14.29
CA GLY A 93 11.15 -1.48 15.59
C GLY A 93 11.52 -0.02 15.46
N LYS A 94 12.55 0.43 16.18
CA LYS A 94 13.05 1.81 16.14
C LYS A 94 13.56 2.25 14.77
N ALA A 95 14.00 1.31 13.92
CA ALA A 95 14.55 1.66 12.62
C ALA A 95 13.49 2.23 11.66
N VAL A 96 12.20 1.99 11.91
CA VAL A 96 11.10 2.49 11.08
C VAL A 96 10.36 3.69 11.68
N GLU A 97 10.81 4.19 12.83
CA GLU A 97 10.24 5.42 13.40
C GLU A 97 10.49 6.62 12.46
N GLY A 98 9.47 7.48 12.31
CA GLY A 98 9.53 8.63 11.39
C GLY A 98 9.38 8.30 9.91
N THR A 99 9.08 7.05 9.57
CA THR A 99 8.81 6.63 8.18
C THR A 99 7.45 7.14 7.70
N PHE A 100 7.42 7.55 6.45
CA PHE A 100 6.17 7.90 5.76
C PHE A 100 5.67 6.69 4.98
N VAL A 101 4.45 6.23 5.28
CA VAL A 101 3.83 5.09 4.60
C VAL A 101 2.53 5.54 3.94
N THR A 102 2.43 5.34 2.62
CA THR A 102 1.17 5.57 1.91
C THR A 102 0.17 4.49 2.31
N SER A 103 -1.03 4.89 2.74
CA SER A 103 -2.09 3.95 3.12
C SER A 103 -3.48 4.52 2.86
N GLY A 104 -4.47 3.64 2.76
CA GLY A 104 -5.86 4.04 2.77
C GLY A 104 -6.33 4.51 4.15
N PRO A 105 -7.41 5.29 4.23
CA PRO A 105 -7.90 5.87 5.48
C PRO A 105 -8.39 4.83 6.49
N ALA A 106 -8.70 3.60 6.07
CA ALA A 106 -9.22 2.56 6.95
C ALA A 106 -8.28 2.25 8.12
N VAL A 107 -6.96 2.20 7.89
CA VAL A 107 -5.97 1.87 8.94
C VAL A 107 -5.82 2.94 10.02
N VAL A 108 -6.30 4.14 9.77
CA VAL A 108 -6.30 5.29 10.69
C VAL A 108 -7.71 5.82 10.96
N GLY A 109 -8.72 5.00 10.80
CA GLY A 109 -10.13 5.39 10.85
C GLY A 109 -10.52 6.20 12.08
N SER A 110 -10.02 5.83 13.27
CA SER A 110 -10.24 6.55 14.52
C SER A 110 -9.60 7.95 14.56
N GLN A 111 -8.56 8.18 13.78
CA GLN A 111 -7.81 9.45 13.71
C GLN A 111 -8.35 10.39 12.62
N LEU A 112 -9.27 9.94 11.78
CA LEU A 112 -9.88 10.78 10.75
C LEU A 112 -10.73 11.90 11.40
N PRO A 113 -10.82 13.08 10.78
CA PRO A 113 -11.73 14.12 11.22
C PRO A 113 -13.19 13.62 11.30
N ASP A 114 -13.99 14.17 12.22
CA ASP A 114 -15.37 13.68 12.45
C ASP A 114 -16.26 13.82 11.20
N ASN A 115 -16.01 14.81 10.36
CA ASN A 115 -16.72 15.04 9.11
C ASN A 115 -16.18 14.24 7.92
N HIS A 116 -15.17 13.38 8.12
CA HIS A 116 -14.62 12.58 7.03
C HIS A 116 -15.62 11.50 6.59
N PRO A 117 -16.00 11.42 5.30
CA PRO A 117 -17.08 10.56 4.82
C PRO A 117 -16.84 9.06 5.10
N SER A 118 -15.59 8.64 5.16
CA SER A 118 -15.24 7.23 5.41
C SER A 118 -15.01 6.91 6.90
N LYS A 119 -15.06 7.88 7.81
CA LYS A 119 -14.69 7.66 9.23
C LYS A 119 -15.52 6.57 9.87
N LYS A 120 -16.85 6.70 9.80
CA LYS A 120 -17.76 5.72 10.40
C LYS A 120 -17.53 4.32 9.82
N LEU A 121 -17.46 4.21 8.51
CA LEU A 121 -17.26 2.93 7.81
C LEU A 121 -15.92 2.28 8.19
N ALA A 122 -14.86 3.09 8.28
CA ALA A 122 -13.54 2.62 8.67
C ALA A 122 -13.53 2.08 10.11
N ILE A 123 -14.15 2.79 11.06
CA ILE A 123 -14.26 2.36 12.46
C ILE A 123 -15.08 1.08 12.56
N ASP A 124 -16.26 1.02 11.93
CA ASP A 124 -17.13 -0.15 11.94
C ASP A 124 -16.41 -1.38 11.35
N PHE A 125 -15.69 -1.20 10.23
CA PHE A 125 -14.89 -2.26 9.62
C PHE A 125 -13.80 -2.76 10.58
N PHE A 126 -12.98 -1.86 11.14
CA PHE A 126 -11.88 -2.23 12.03
C PHE A 126 -12.41 -2.98 13.26
N THR A 127 -13.42 -2.45 13.93
CA THR A 127 -13.99 -3.05 15.13
C THR A 127 -14.54 -4.47 14.87
N ASN A 128 -15.28 -4.64 13.78
CA ASN A 128 -15.88 -5.94 13.45
C ASN A 128 -14.83 -6.94 12.98
N TYR A 129 -13.85 -6.48 12.17
CA TYR A 129 -12.77 -7.34 11.69
C TYR A 129 -11.88 -7.80 12.83
N GLU A 130 -11.45 -6.88 13.71
CA GLU A 130 -10.58 -7.18 14.84
C GLU A 130 -11.23 -8.20 15.79
N LYS A 131 -12.52 -8.05 16.06
CA LYS A 131 -13.29 -8.99 16.89
C LYS A 131 -13.33 -10.41 16.32
N ALA A 132 -13.38 -10.55 14.99
CA ALA A 132 -13.53 -11.83 14.31
C ALA A 132 -12.20 -12.49 13.92
N PHE A 133 -11.20 -11.68 13.55
CA PHE A 133 -9.99 -12.16 12.84
C PHE A 133 -8.68 -11.61 13.41
N GLY A 134 -8.71 -10.77 14.44
CA GLY A 134 -7.54 -10.08 14.96
C GLY A 134 -7.24 -8.77 14.21
N ALA A 135 -6.07 -8.19 14.47
CA ALA A 135 -5.73 -6.86 13.97
C ALA A 135 -5.81 -6.73 12.44
N PRO A 136 -6.65 -5.84 11.92
CA PRO A 136 -6.79 -5.64 10.48
C PRO A 136 -5.58 -4.89 9.90
N ASN A 137 -5.42 -5.00 8.58
CA ASN A 137 -4.49 -4.21 7.80
C ASN A 137 -5.22 -3.60 6.58
N GLN A 138 -4.51 -2.78 5.80
CA GLN A 138 -5.12 -2.12 4.65
C GLN A 138 -5.66 -3.10 3.58
N PHE A 139 -5.04 -4.28 3.41
CA PHE A 139 -5.50 -5.26 2.41
C PHE A 139 -6.88 -5.85 2.79
N ALA A 140 -7.12 -6.05 4.08
CA ALA A 140 -8.44 -6.41 4.57
C ALA A 140 -9.47 -5.31 4.24
N GLY A 141 -9.10 -4.03 4.41
CA GLY A 141 -9.92 -2.88 4.01
C GLY A 141 -10.24 -2.88 2.52
N HIS A 142 -9.25 -3.10 1.65
CA HIS A 142 -9.46 -3.16 0.19
C HIS A 142 -10.40 -4.30 -0.22
N SER A 143 -10.29 -5.46 0.45
CA SER A 143 -11.21 -6.59 0.20
C SER A 143 -12.64 -6.26 0.65
N TYR A 144 -12.78 -5.54 1.75
CA TYR A 144 -14.07 -5.07 2.24
C TYR A 144 -14.71 -4.05 1.29
N ASP A 145 -13.93 -3.10 0.77
CA ASP A 145 -14.38 -2.13 -0.25
C ASP A 145 -14.89 -2.85 -1.51
N ALA A 146 -14.17 -3.89 -1.96
CA ALA A 146 -14.61 -4.70 -3.09
C ALA A 146 -15.97 -5.40 -2.81
N ALA A 147 -16.16 -5.90 -1.59
CA ALA A 147 -17.44 -6.51 -1.19
C ALA A 147 -18.59 -5.49 -1.17
N ILE A 148 -18.34 -4.28 -0.65
CA ILE A 148 -19.34 -3.19 -0.68
C ILE A 148 -19.68 -2.80 -2.12
N ALA A 149 -18.68 -2.66 -2.98
CA ALA A 149 -18.88 -2.33 -4.37
C ALA A 149 -19.74 -3.41 -5.09
N LEU A 150 -19.46 -4.69 -4.84
CA LEU A 150 -20.27 -5.80 -5.34
C LEU A 150 -21.70 -5.75 -4.79
N GLN A 151 -21.86 -5.51 -3.49
CA GLN A 151 -23.18 -5.41 -2.86
C GLN A 151 -24.06 -4.35 -3.53
N LYS A 152 -23.48 -3.24 -3.99
CA LYS A 152 -24.18 -2.19 -4.72
C LYS A 152 -24.39 -2.51 -6.20
N ALA A 153 -23.38 -3.05 -6.88
CA ALA A 153 -23.41 -3.28 -8.33
C ALA A 153 -24.29 -4.49 -8.72
N VAL A 154 -24.29 -5.56 -7.92
CA VAL A 154 -25.01 -6.79 -8.24
C VAL A 154 -26.53 -6.58 -8.39
N PRO A 155 -27.25 -5.86 -7.52
CA PRO A 155 -28.67 -5.57 -7.71
C PRO A 155 -28.93 -4.82 -9.03
N ILE A 156 -28.08 -3.86 -9.40
CA ILE A 156 -28.20 -3.09 -10.65
C ILE A 156 -28.07 -4.04 -11.85
N ALA A 157 -27.09 -4.94 -11.83
CA ALA A 157 -26.86 -5.90 -12.90
C ALA A 157 -27.99 -6.94 -12.99
N LYS A 158 -28.50 -7.43 -11.83
CA LYS A 158 -29.63 -8.38 -11.76
C LYS A 158 -30.92 -7.82 -12.34
N ALA A 159 -31.12 -6.51 -12.29
CA ALA A 159 -32.26 -5.87 -12.93
C ALA A 159 -32.18 -5.91 -14.47
N LYS A 160 -30.99 -6.09 -15.05
CA LYS A 160 -30.75 -6.07 -16.49
C LYS A 160 -30.56 -7.45 -17.12
N ALA A 161 -29.99 -8.42 -16.37
CA ALA A 161 -29.66 -9.72 -16.92
C ALA A 161 -29.62 -10.81 -15.83
N LYS A 162 -29.75 -12.08 -16.26
CA LYS A 162 -29.72 -13.24 -15.37
C LYS A 162 -28.28 -13.56 -14.95
N PRO A 163 -28.01 -13.76 -13.64
CA PRO A 163 -26.70 -14.22 -13.16
C PRO A 163 -26.20 -15.48 -13.90
N GLY A 164 -24.88 -15.53 -14.13
CA GLY A 164 -24.23 -16.65 -14.83
C GLY A 164 -24.12 -16.49 -16.35
N THR A 165 -24.78 -15.48 -16.94
CA THR A 165 -24.74 -15.23 -18.39
C THR A 165 -23.66 -14.20 -18.78
N PRO A 166 -23.22 -14.16 -20.05
CA PRO A 166 -22.34 -13.11 -20.58
C PRO A 166 -22.94 -11.70 -20.41
N GLU A 167 -24.26 -11.56 -20.62
CA GLU A 167 -25.03 -10.32 -20.50
C GLU A 167 -24.99 -9.81 -19.05
N PHE A 168 -25.05 -10.71 -18.06
CA PHE A 168 -24.91 -10.33 -16.66
C PHE A 168 -23.52 -9.81 -16.35
N ARG A 169 -22.46 -10.42 -16.89
CA ARG A 169 -21.08 -9.92 -16.70
C ARG A 169 -20.88 -8.54 -17.30
N ALA A 170 -21.47 -8.29 -18.48
CA ALA A 170 -21.46 -6.97 -19.11
C ALA A 170 -22.23 -5.95 -18.25
N ALA A 171 -23.44 -6.30 -17.81
CA ALA A 171 -24.27 -5.44 -16.96
C ALA A 171 -23.61 -5.16 -15.59
N LEU A 172 -22.84 -6.11 -15.04
CA LEU A 172 -22.10 -5.91 -13.78
C LEU A 172 -20.92 -4.95 -13.98
N ARG A 173 -20.14 -5.10 -15.07
CA ARG A 173 -19.09 -4.13 -15.44
C ARG A 173 -19.69 -2.73 -15.58
N ASP A 174 -20.75 -2.58 -16.36
CA ASP A 174 -21.39 -1.30 -16.59
C ASP A 174 -21.96 -0.68 -15.30
N ALA A 175 -22.42 -1.53 -14.37
CA ALA A 175 -22.85 -1.07 -13.04
C ALA A 175 -21.70 -0.49 -12.25
N PHE A 176 -20.50 -1.11 -12.26
CA PHE A 176 -19.32 -0.56 -11.60
C PHE A 176 -18.89 0.78 -12.20
N GLU A 177 -18.96 0.92 -13.53
CA GLU A 177 -18.58 2.15 -14.22
C GLU A 177 -19.56 3.30 -14.00
N THR A 178 -20.85 3.01 -13.73
CA THR A 178 -21.94 3.99 -13.69
C THR A 178 -22.48 4.28 -12.30
N MET A 179 -22.22 3.45 -11.29
CA MET A 179 -22.77 3.66 -9.93
C MET A 179 -22.20 4.89 -9.20
N GLY A 180 -21.21 5.58 -9.82
CA GLY A 180 -20.62 6.80 -9.27
C GLY A 180 -19.67 6.55 -8.10
N ARG A 181 -19.18 7.65 -7.52
CA ARG A 181 -18.43 7.61 -6.26
C ARG A 181 -19.42 7.43 -5.12
N THR A 182 -19.31 6.32 -4.44
CA THR A 182 -20.17 5.96 -3.30
C THR A 182 -19.44 6.18 -2.00
#